data_7fe8a7848a8511ba1b14f3c8246ed693
#
_entry.id   7fe8a7848a8511ba1b14f3c8246ed693
#
_cell.length_a   1.000
_cell.length_b   1.000
_cell.length_c   1.000
_cell.angle_alpha   90.00
_cell.angle_beta   90.00
_cell.angle_gamma   90.00
#
_symmetry.space_group_name_H-M   'P 1'
#
loop_
_entity.id
_entity.type
_entity.pdbx_description
1 polymer ?
#
loop_
_entity_poly.entity_id
_entity_poly.type
_entity_poly.pdbx_seq_one_letter_code
_entity_poly.pdbx_strand_id
1 'polypeptide(L)'
;LPTDGVTVNVAPGTYRLTETFQLEQQDSGTSDCPIIYRCDPKQRAWIDGGNTIALSDFAPLTNPDIISRLPEVARSHVRCIDLSELGIAYVKELPDSFNCYGSRQDALAQLQIYYAGKPLYEARWPNHGFSHFNDVLELGDHPRVQDGRGGAFTFTPDPERLKRWAGAEDLILHGYFRRDYYSHSARVAKVDLERSAITLAKGLIDEAHHSRRFYAHHLPEELDLPGEWYLHRKNGLLCLWPPEGSASDHVMLSRLDGPLVRID
;
A
#
# COMPACT_ATOMS: atom_id res chain seq x y z
N LEU A 1 -7.92 1.61 -42.19
CA LEU A 1 -9.11 1.26 -41.41
C LEU A 1 -10.31 1.09 -42.36
N PRO A 2 -11.26 0.17 -42.06
CA PRO A 2 -12.57 0.14 -42.74
C PRO A 2 -13.29 1.46 -42.58
N THR A 3 -14.09 1.84 -43.59
CA THR A 3 -14.81 3.12 -43.59
C THR A 3 -15.77 3.31 -42.41
N ASP A 4 -16.21 2.23 -41.78
CA ASP A 4 -17.17 2.23 -40.67
C ASP A 4 -16.50 2.03 -39.29
N GLY A 5 -15.18 2.11 -39.25
CA GLY A 5 -14.38 1.86 -38.03
C GLY A 5 -14.21 0.37 -37.70
N VAL A 6 -13.70 0.09 -36.51
CA VAL A 6 -13.45 -1.27 -36.02
C VAL A 6 -14.06 -1.45 -34.63
N THR A 7 -14.80 -2.54 -34.43
CA THR A 7 -15.27 -2.93 -33.10
C THR A 7 -14.59 -4.22 -32.67
N VAL A 8 -13.84 -4.16 -31.57
CA VAL A 8 -13.26 -5.30 -30.89
C VAL A 8 -14.23 -5.74 -29.79
N ASN A 9 -14.90 -6.88 -30.01
CA ASN A 9 -15.80 -7.43 -29.01
C ASN A 9 -14.98 -8.31 -28.04
N VAL A 10 -14.85 -7.84 -26.80
CA VAL A 10 -14.14 -8.56 -25.73
C VAL A 10 -15.10 -9.57 -25.11
N ALA A 11 -14.81 -10.85 -25.22
CA ALA A 11 -15.64 -11.89 -24.63
C ALA A 11 -15.68 -11.76 -23.09
N PRO A 12 -16.75 -12.26 -22.44
CA PRO A 12 -16.78 -12.33 -20.98
C PRO A 12 -15.67 -13.23 -20.45
N GLY A 13 -15.07 -12.83 -19.33
CA GLY A 13 -13.99 -13.60 -18.69
C GLY A 13 -12.97 -12.73 -18.00
N THR A 14 -11.95 -13.36 -17.44
CA THR A 14 -10.82 -12.68 -16.80
C THR A 14 -9.60 -12.74 -17.71
N TYR A 15 -9.09 -11.59 -18.09
CA TYR A 15 -7.90 -11.39 -18.90
C TYR A 15 -6.75 -10.99 -18.01
N ARG A 16 -5.88 -11.93 -17.70
CA ARG A 16 -4.73 -11.68 -16.83
C ARG A 16 -3.57 -11.13 -17.65
N LEU A 17 -3.19 -9.90 -17.35
CA LEU A 17 -2.08 -9.21 -17.99
C LEU A 17 -0.79 -9.43 -17.19
N THR A 18 0.29 -9.73 -17.89
CA THR A 18 1.66 -9.78 -17.35
C THR A 18 2.45 -8.49 -17.64
N GLU A 19 1.91 -7.67 -18.53
CA GLU A 19 2.44 -6.37 -18.94
C GLU A 19 1.29 -5.41 -19.26
N THR A 20 1.56 -4.13 -19.30
CA THR A 20 0.59 -3.09 -19.68
C THR A 20 0.07 -3.34 -21.08
N PHE A 21 -1.26 -3.35 -21.26
CA PHE A 21 -1.88 -3.33 -22.59
C PHE A 21 -1.74 -1.92 -23.16
N GLN A 22 -0.85 -1.78 -24.13
CA GLN A 22 -0.50 -0.48 -24.71
C GLN A 22 -1.21 -0.28 -26.04
N LEU A 23 -1.83 0.90 -26.21
CA LEU A 23 -2.40 1.40 -27.42
C LEU A 23 -1.62 2.63 -27.85
N GLU A 24 -1.13 2.63 -29.07
CA GLU A 24 -0.27 3.67 -29.63
C GLU A 24 -1.01 4.42 -30.77
N GLN A 25 -0.37 5.43 -31.35
CA GLN A 25 -0.94 6.24 -32.44
C GLN A 25 -1.44 5.36 -33.62
N GLN A 26 -0.76 4.25 -33.90
CA GLN A 26 -1.15 3.31 -34.95
C GLN A 26 -2.45 2.55 -34.64
N ASP A 27 -2.85 2.48 -33.37
CA ASP A 27 -4.09 1.87 -32.88
C ASP A 27 -5.23 2.87 -32.79
N SER A 28 -4.99 4.10 -33.27
CA SER A 28 -5.98 5.19 -33.18
C SER A 28 -6.99 5.10 -34.34
N GLY A 29 -8.24 5.39 -33.99
CA GLY A 29 -9.29 5.67 -34.96
C GLY A 29 -9.43 7.17 -35.25
N THR A 30 -10.43 7.51 -36.02
CA THR A 30 -10.89 8.91 -36.27
C THR A 30 -12.34 9.06 -35.80
N SER A 31 -12.85 10.29 -35.79
CA SER A 31 -14.27 10.53 -35.48
C SER A 31 -15.21 9.74 -36.40
N ASP A 32 -14.84 9.57 -37.66
CA ASP A 32 -15.66 8.88 -38.67
C ASP A 32 -15.38 7.36 -38.75
N CYS A 33 -14.22 6.95 -38.29
CA CYS A 33 -13.75 5.56 -38.29
C CYS A 33 -13.20 5.18 -36.90
N PRO A 34 -14.03 5.09 -35.85
CA PRO A 34 -13.56 4.82 -34.49
C PRO A 34 -13.10 3.38 -34.30
N ILE A 35 -12.15 3.18 -33.38
CA ILE A 35 -11.82 1.86 -32.84
C ILE A 35 -12.47 1.73 -31.47
N ILE A 36 -13.35 0.75 -31.31
CA ILE A 36 -14.18 0.57 -30.12
C ILE A 36 -13.87 -0.78 -29.50
N TYR A 37 -13.40 -0.81 -28.26
CA TYR A 37 -13.31 -2.01 -27.44
C TYR A 37 -14.55 -2.09 -26.54
N ARG A 38 -15.31 -3.16 -26.63
CA ARG A 38 -16.52 -3.33 -25.81
C ARG A 38 -16.76 -4.77 -25.40
N CYS A 39 -17.38 -4.93 -24.24
CA CYS A 39 -17.98 -6.19 -23.80
C CYS A 39 -19.51 -6.09 -23.86
N ASP A 40 -20.22 -7.22 -23.95
CA ASP A 40 -21.68 -7.26 -23.80
C ASP A 40 -22.06 -6.60 -22.46
N PRO A 41 -22.97 -5.59 -22.44
CA PRO A 41 -23.36 -4.91 -21.22
C PRO A 41 -24.01 -5.80 -20.15
N LYS A 42 -24.50 -6.98 -20.53
CA LYS A 42 -25.05 -7.99 -19.61
C LYS A 42 -24.01 -8.93 -19.01
N GLN A 43 -22.77 -8.84 -19.47
CA GLN A 43 -21.67 -9.71 -19.08
C GLN A 43 -20.46 -8.86 -18.71
N ARG A 44 -19.44 -9.45 -18.11
CA ARG A 44 -18.24 -8.71 -17.68
C ARG A 44 -16.97 -9.34 -18.24
N ALA A 45 -16.13 -8.49 -18.81
CA ALA A 45 -14.74 -8.77 -19.05
C ALA A 45 -13.90 -8.08 -17.96
N TRP A 46 -13.13 -8.84 -17.24
CA TRP A 46 -12.23 -8.33 -16.20
C TRP A 46 -10.81 -8.30 -16.74
N ILE A 47 -10.16 -7.15 -16.61
CA ILE A 47 -8.73 -7.03 -16.89
C ILE A 47 -8.01 -7.01 -15.54
N ASP A 48 -7.10 -7.95 -15.35
CA ASP A 48 -6.43 -8.23 -14.08
C ASP A 48 -4.92 -8.24 -14.30
N GLY A 49 -4.18 -7.51 -13.50
CA GLY A 49 -2.71 -7.44 -13.52
C GLY A 49 -2.06 -8.04 -12.26
N GLY A 50 -2.79 -8.86 -11.49
CA GLY A 50 -2.34 -9.42 -10.23
C GLY A 50 -2.05 -10.92 -10.25
N ASN A 51 -1.43 -11.40 -9.18
CA ASN A 51 -1.32 -12.81 -8.85
C ASN A 51 -2.46 -13.23 -7.94
N THR A 52 -3.13 -14.34 -8.29
CA THR A 52 -4.17 -14.95 -7.45
C THR A 52 -3.54 -15.99 -6.54
N ILE A 53 -3.84 -15.95 -5.26
CA ILE A 53 -3.37 -16.91 -4.25
C ILE A 53 -4.60 -17.45 -3.51
N ALA A 54 -4.71 -18.77 -3.42
CA ALA A 54 -5.80 -19.38 -2.66
C ALA A 54 -5.64 -19.13 -1.16
N LEU A 55 -6.74 -18.86 -0.45
CA LEU A 55 -6.71 -18.67 1.00
C LEU A 55 -6.26 -19.93 1.74
N SER A 56 -6.48 -21.13 1.13
CA SER A 56 -5.98 -22.40 1.64
C SER A 56 -4.46 -22.52 1.66
N ASP A 57 -3.76 -21.72 0.86
CA ASP A 57 -2.30 -21.75 0.77
C ASP A 57 -1.64 -20.94 1.91
N PHE A 58 -2.42 -20.12 2.59
CA PHE A 58 -1.96 -19.40 3.78
C PHE A 58 -1.94 -20.33 5.00
N ALA A 59 -0.76 -20.58 5.54
CA ALA A 59 -0.56 -21.39 6.73
C ALA A 59 -0.72 -20.57 8.03
N PRO A 60 -0.99 -21.22 9.18
CA PRO A 60 -0.91 -20.55 10.47
C PRO A 60 0.44 -19.90 10.67
N LEU A 61 0.46 -18.70 11.26
CA LEU A 61 1.71 -18.00 11.56
C LEU A 61 2.53 -18.76 12.61
N THR A 62 3.77 -19.04 12.29
CA THR A 62 4.71 -19.75 13.17
C THR A 62 5.94 -18.93 13.56
N ASN A 63 6.16 -17.78 12.91
CA ASN A 63 7.31 -16.91 13.20
C ASN A 63 7.14 -16.24 14.58
N PRO A 64 8.01 -16.56 15.59
CA PRO A 64 7.85 -16.09 16.96
C PRO A 64 8.01 -14.57 17.09
N ASP A 65 8.85 -13.95 16.26
CA ASP A 65 9.11 -12.51 16.31
C ASP A 65 7.85 -11.74 15.89
N ILE A 66 7.20 -12.17 14.82
CA ILE A 66 5.94 -11.56 14.38
C ILE A 66 4.81 -11.85 15.37
N ILE A 67 4.70 -13.11 15.87
CA ILE A 67 3.69 -13.48 16.86
C ILE A 67 3.78 -12.60 18.11
N SER A 68 4.98 -12.34 18.60
CA SER A 68 5.19 -11.51 19.80
C SER A 68 4.72 -10.07 19.62
N ARG A 69 4.76 -9.57 18.39
CA ARG A 69 4.36 -8.21 18.00
C ARG A 69 2.87 -8.08 17.69
N LEU A 70 2.19 -9.17 17.31
CA LEU A 70 0.76 -9.15 17.01
C LEU A 70 -0.09 -8.87 18.26
N PRO A 71 -1.19 -8.11 18.10
CA PRO A 71 -2.26 -8.06 19.10
C PRO A 71 -2.73 -9.48 19.48
N GLU A 72 -3.03 -9.70 20.74
CA GLU A 72 -3.45 -11.02 21.23
C GLU A 72 -4.66 -11.54 20.45
N VAL A 73 -5.62 -10.66 20.16
CA VAL A 73 -6.84 -10.98 19.42
C VAL A 73 -6.56 -11.51 18.01
N ALA A 74 -5.45 -11.09 17.38
CA ALA A 74 -5.11 -11.47 16.01
C ALA A 74 -4.38 -12.82 15.90
N ARG A 75 -3.68 -13.25 16.95
CA ARG A 75 -2.73 -14.38 16.91
C ARG A 75 -3.32 -15.70 16.43
N SER A 76 -4.59 -15.98 16.75
CA SER A 76 -5.27 -17.20 16.31
C SER A 76 -5.85 -17.12 14.91
N HIS A 77 -5.99 -15.92 14.35
CA HIS A 77 -6.67 -15.66 13.08
C HIS A 77 -5.70 -15.40 11.94
N VAL A 78 -4.54 -14.81 12.24
CA VAL A 78 -3.55 -14.45 11.22
C VAL A 78 -2.94 -15.71 10.61
N ARG A 79 -2.89 -15.69 9.28
CA ARG A 79 -2.24 -16.72 8.45
C ARG A 79 -1.24 -16.04 7.55
N CYS A 80 -0.20 -16.77 7.16
CA CYS A 80 0.89 -16.20 6.37
C CYS A 80 1.27 -17.11 5.21
N ILE A 81 1.88 -16.49 4.20
CA ILE A 81 2.45 -17.16 3.04
C ILE A 81 3.75 -16.48 2.66
N ASP A 82 4.75 -17.24 2.24
CA ASP A 82 6.01 -16.72 1.74
C ASP A 82 5.90 -16.40 0.24
N LEU A 83 5.95 -15.10 -0.09
CA LEU A 83 5.88 -14.63 -1.48
C LEU A 83 7.12 -15.06 -2.29
N SER A 84 8.26 -15.26 -1.64
CA SER A 84 9.50 -15.68 -2.29
C SER A 84 9.39 -17.12 -2.80
N GLU A 85 8.76 -18.01 -2.03
CA GLU A 85 8.51 -19.40 -2.44
C GLU A 85 7.54 -19.48 -3.63
N LEU A 86 6.64 -18.52 -3.76
CA LEU A 86 5.73 -18.39 -4.89
C LEU A 86 6.35 -17.70 -6.10
N GLY A 87 7.60 -17.23 -6.00
CA GLY A 87 8.24 -16.42 -7.03
C GLY A 87 7.56 -15.08 -7.30
N ILE A 88 6.82 -14.56 -6.31
CA ILE A 88 6.14 -13.26 -6.40
C ILE A 88 7.11 -12.18 -5.97
N ALA A 89 7.40 -11.26 -6.90
CA ALA A 89 8.24 -10.11 -6.62
C ALA A 89 7.53 -9.12 -5.69
N TYR A 90 8.29 -8.55 -4.77
CA TYR A 90 7.85 -7.47 -3.87
C TYR A 90 9.03 -6.53 -3.59
N VAL A 91 8.71 -5.30 -3.16
CA VAL A 91 9.74 -4.32 -2.78
C VAL A 91 10.26 -4.67 -1.38
N LYS A 92 11.54 -5.04 -1.29
CA LYS A 92 12.19 -5.43 -0.03
C LYS A 92 12.47 -4.24 0.88
N GLU A 93 12.89 -3.12 0.31
CA GLU A 93 13.23 -1.91 1.05
C GLU A 93 12.34 -0.75 0.58
N LEU A 94 11.65 -0.14 1.52
CA LEU A 94 10.84 1.03 1.23
C LEU A 94 11.74 2.27 1.19
N PRO A 95 11.46 3.25 0.31
CA PRO A 95 12.19 4.49 0.33
C PRO A 95 11.96 5.24 1.64
N ASP A 96 12.95 6.07 2.05
CA ASP A 96 12.84 6.87 3.28
C ASP A 96 11.67 7.85 3.24
N SER A 97 11.27 8.28 2.07
CA SER A 97 10.07 9.11 1.89
C SER A 97 9.53 9.02 0.47
N PHE A 98 8.22 9.14 0.34
CA PHE A 98 7.51 9.20 -0.94
C PHE A 98 6.24 10.06 -0.79
N ASN A 99 5.76 10.64 -1.89
CA ASN A 99 4.64 11.57 -1.85
C ASN A 99 3.63 11.33 -2.99
N CYS A 100 2.45 11.94 -2.89
CA CYS A 100 1.39 11.77 -3.89
C CYS A 100 1.72 12.39 -5.26
N TYR A 101 2.70 13.29 -5.33
CA TYR A 101 3.26 13.83 -6.55
C TYR A 101 4.56 13.14 -6.96
N GLY A 102 4.88 12.05 -6.27
CA GLY A 102 6.07 11.28 -6.48
C GLY A 102 6.20 10.73 -7.87
N SER A 103 7.41 10.35 -8.18
CA SER A 103 7.70 9.63 -9.42
C SER A 103 6.90 8.32 -9.44
N ARG A 104 6.73 7.76 -10.63
CA ARG A 104 6.15 6.44 -10.83
C ARG A 104 6.76 5.36 -9.91
N GLN A 105 8.03 5.50 -9.54
CA GLN A 105 8.73 4.61 -8.62
C GLN A 105 8.17 4.64 -7.20
N ASP A 106 7.64 5.78 -6.74
CA ASP A 106 7.07 5.90 -5.39
C ASP A 106 5.75 5.13 -5.26
N ALA A 107 4.97 5.03 -6.33
CA ALA A 107 3.72 4.25 -6.35
C ALA A 107 3.96 2.73 -6.39
N LEU A 108 5.08 2.27 -6.96
CA LEU A 108 5.41 0.86 -7.10
C LEU A 108 5.79 0.17 -5.77
N ALA A 109 6.12 0.95 -4.75
CA ALA A 109 6.47 0.42 -3.44
C ALA A 109 5.27 -0.16 -2.67
N GLN A 110 4.04 0.10 -3.13
CA GLN A 110 2.82 -0.28 -2.42
C GLN A 110 2.21 -1.54 -3.05
N LEU A 111 2.40 -2.68 -2.37
CA LEU A 111 1.61 -3.88 -2.64
C LEU A 111 0.14 -3.59 -2.33
N GLN A 112 -0.75 -3.98 -3.23
CA GLN A 112 -2.19 -3.94 -3.00
C GLN A 112 -2.76 -5.35 -3.01
N ILE A 113 -3.63 -5.64 -2.06
CA ILE A 113 -4.30 -6.93 -1.94
C ILE A 113 -5.80 -6.71 -2.07
N TYR A 114 -6.43 -7.59 -2.84
CA TYR A 114 -7.86 -7.56 -3.07
C TYR A 114 -8.49 -8.88 -2.67
N TYR A 115 -9.69 -8.81 -2.08
CA TYR A 115 -10.53 -9.95 -1.79
C TYR A 115 -11.94 -9.71 -2.35
N ALA A 116 -12.46 -10.65 -3.13
CA ALA A 116 -13.75 -10.51 -3.79
C ALA A 116 -13.92 -9.17 -4.56
N GLY A 117 -12.85 -8.69 -5.21
CA GLY A 117 -12.82 -7.44 -5.97
C GLY A 117 -12.78 -6.16 -5.11
N LYS A 118 -12.62 -6.27 -3.79
CA LYS A 118 -12.47 -5.13 -2.87
C LYS A 118 -11.05 -5.07 -2.33
N PRO A 119 -10.44 -3.88 -2.22
CA PRO A 119 -9.12 -3.73 -1.62
C PRO A 119 -9.17 -4.10 -0.14
N LEU A 120 -8.16 -4.82 0.32
CA LEU A 120 -7.85 -5.03 1.72
C LEU A 120 -6.91 -3.93 2.22
N TYR A 121 -6.89 -3.70 3.52
CA TYR A 121 -6.11 -2.64 4.11
C TYR A 121 -4.81 -3.17 4.74
N GLU A 122 -3.72 -2.48 4.49
CA GLU A 122 -2.51 -2.72 5.26
C GLU A 122 -2.76 -2.35 6.72
N ALA A 123 -2.26 -3.18 7.65
CA ALA A 123 -2.38 -2.96 9.08
C ALA A 123 -1.89 -1.56 9.47
N ARG A 124 -2.76 -0.78 10.12
CA ARG A 124 -2.54 0.65 10.35
C ARG A 124 -3.20 1.16 11.63
N TRP A 125 -2.69 2.26 12.14
CA TRP A 125 -3.32 3.00 13.22
C TRP A 125 -3.48 4.49 12.90
N PRO A 126 -4.67 5.09 13.15
CA PRO A 126 -5.91 4.41 13.51
C PRO A 126 -6.47 3.60 12.33
N ASN A 127 -7.29 2.58 12.59
CA ASN A 127 -7.91 1.74 11.55
C ASN A 127 -8.76 2.53 10.55
N HIS A 128 -9.34 3.65 11.01
CA HIS A 128 -10.11 4.56 10.17
C HIS A 128 -9.70 6.01 10.41
N GLY A 129 -9.73 6.82 9.33
CA GLY A 129 -9.42 8.24 9.40
C GLY A 129 -7.96 8.52 9.72
N PHE A 130 -7.72 9.52 10.53
CA PHE A 130 -6.41 10.03 10.88
C PHE A 130 -6.32 10.34 12.37
N SER A 131 -5.12 10.21 12.92
CA SER A 131 -4.72 10.82 14.17
C SER A 131 -4.01 12.15 13.91
N HIS A 132 -3.60 12.83 14.97
CA HIS A 132 -2.88 14.10 14.89
C HIS A 132 -1.65 14.03 15.80
N PHE A 133 -0.53 14.58 15.34
CA PHE A 133 0.60 14.83 16.22
C PHE A 133 0.47 16.23 16.90
N ASN A 134 1.01 16.39 18.09
CA ASN A 134 0.84 17.62 18.84
C ASN A 134 1.79 18.70 18.34
N ASP A 135 3.08 18.46 18.44
CA ASP A 135 4.10 19.45 18.18
C ASP A 135 5.19 18.94 17.24
N VAL A 136 5.79 19.86 16.54
CA VAL A 136 7.00 19.66 15.78
C VAL A 136 8.17 20.09 16.65
N LEU A 137 8.99 19.14 17.07
CA LEU A 137 10.16 19.41 17.92
C LEU A 137 11.35 19.93 17.12
N GLU A 138 11.53 19.38 15.94
CA GLU A 138 12.63 19.70 15.02
C GLU A 138 12.07 19.71 13.61
N LEU A 139 12.23 20.82 12.91
CA LEU A 139 11.69 20.96 11.56
C LEU A 139 12.40 20.05 10.56
N GLY A 140 13.59 19.55 10.90
CA GLY A 140 14.44 18.82 9.99
C GLY A 140 14.89 19.70 8.83
N ASP A 141 15.64 19.13 7.90
CA ASP A 141 16.07 19.88 6.75
C ASP A 141 15.00 19.82 5.67
N HIS A 142 14.55 20.98 5.30
CA HIS A 142 13.71 21.18 4.15
C HIS A 142 14.50 20.80 2.89
N PRO A 143 13.99 20.01 1.91
CA PRO A 143 14.70 19.64 0.69
C PRO A 143 15.14 20.83 -0.18
N ARG A 144 14.57 22.01 0.04
CA ARG A 144 15.05 23.28 -0.52
C ARG A 144 16.21 23.89 0.27
N VAL A 145 16.54 23.31 1.43
CA VAL A 145 17.68 23.66 2.28
C VAL A 145 18.45 22.36 2.51
N GLN A 146 19.59 22.21 1.92
CA GLN A 146 20.30 21.01 1.50
C GLN A 146 20.88 20.07 2.57
N ASP A 147 20.30 19.83 3.70
CA ASP A 147 20.99 19.09 4.77
C ASP A 147 20.41 17.67 5.11
N GLY A 148 19.26 17.32 4.62
CA GLY A 148 18.78 15.92 4.57
C GLY A 148 18.42 15.22 5.88
N ARG A 149 18.32 15.93 7.01
CA ARG A 149 17.95 15.34 8.31
C ARG A 149 16.43 15.21 8.45
N GLY A 150 15.98 14.11 9.06
CA GLY A 150 14.58 13.89 9.37
C GLY A 150 14.09 14.87 10.45
N GLY A 151 12.85 15.35 10.31
CA GLY A 151 12.19 16.13 11.36
C GLY A 151 11.73 15.23 12.50
N ALA A 152 11.80 15.72 13.74
CA ALA A 152 11.24 15.05 14.89
C ALA A 152 9.87 15.63 15.25
N PHE A 153 8.92 14.76 15.52
CA PHE A 153 7.56 15.11 15.90
C PHE A 153 7.25 14.60 17.30
N THR A 154 6.54 15.40 18.09
CA THR A 154 5.96 14.90 19.33
C THR A 154 4.71 14.09 19.01
N PHE A 155 4.70 12.85 19.48
CA PHE A 155 3.58 11.95 19.32
C PHE A 155 2.83 11.86 20.63
N THR A 156 1.58 12.29 20.64
CA THR A 156 0.80 12.23 21.88
C THR A 156 -0.68 12.02 21.68
N PRO A 157 -1.20 11.02 21.09
CA PRO A 157 -2.52 10.59 21.56
C PRO A 157 -2.47 9.37 22.45
N ASP A 158 -1.43 8.55 22.33
CA ASP A 158 -1.37 7.29 23.07
C ASP A 158 0.08 6.86 23.31
N PRO A 159 0.66 7.18 24.47
CA PRO A 159 2.01 6.76 24.84
C PRO A 159 2.20 5.23 24.89
N GLU A 160 1.15 4.49 25.24
CA GLU A 160 1.22 3.02 25.25
C GLU A 160 1.34 2.46 23.85
N ARG A 161 0.69 3.11 22.87
CA ARG A 161 0.83 2.72 21.48
C ARG A 161 2.24 2.98 20.94
N LEU A 162 2.84 4.10 21.31
CA LEU A 162 4.21 4.40 20.94
C LEU A 162 5.20 3.35 21.48
N LYS A 163 4.96 2.82 22.69
CA LYS A 163 5.76 1.72 23.25
C LYS A 163 5.66 0.46 22.40
N ARG A 164 4.49 0.15 21.86
CA ARG A 164 4.30 -1.00 20.98
C ARG A 164 5.12 -0.89 19.70
N TRP A 165 5.28 0.32 19.18
CA TRP A 165 6.03 0.59 17.94
C TRP A 165 7.54 0.72 18.13
N ALA A 166 8.05 0.71 19.35
CA ALA A 166 9.46 0.92 19.64
C ALA A 166 10.40 -0.08 18.94
N GLY A 167 9.91 -1.28 18.63
CA GLY A 167 10.63 -2.32 17.90
C GLY A 167 10.30 -2.41 16.40
N ALA A 168 9.53 -1.47 15.86
CA ALA A 168 9.13 -1.51 14.45
C ALA A 168 10.29 -1.07 13.54
N GLU A 169 10.70 -1.95 12.62
CA GLU A 169 11.81 -1.67 11.70
C GLU A 169 11.39 -0.80 10.51
N ASP A 170 10.17 -0.99 10.01
CA ASP A 170 9.68 -0.38 8.77
C ASP A 170 8.44 0.50 8.98
N LEU A 171 8.29 1.09 10.16
CA LEU A 171 7.18 1.99 10.48
C LEU A 171 7.15 3.19 9.52
N ILE A 172 5.99 3.41 8.92
CA ILE A 172 5.74 4.53 8.02
C ILE A 172 4.63 5.40 8.60
N LEU A 173 4.84 6.70 8.56
CA LEU A 173 3.79 7.69 8.76
C LEU A 173 3.32 8.20 7.41
N HIS A 174 2.02 8.12 7.16
CA HIS A 174 1.39 8.74 6.00
C HIS A 174 0.44 9.84 6.46
N GLY A 175 0.54 11.02 5.86
CA GLY A 175 -0.34 12.09 6.28
C GLY A 175 -0.19 13.39 5.50
N TYR A 176 -0.90 14.39 6.00
CA TYR A 176 -0.91 15.75 5.49
C TYR A 176 -0.17 16.65 6.48
N PHE A 177 1.18 16.59 6.44
CA PHE A 177 2.03 17.19 7.47
C PHE A 177 2.05 18.73 7.45
N ARG A 178 1.73 19.34 6.32
CA ARG A 178 1.65 20.79 6.18
C ARG A 178 0.33 21.27 5.61
N ARG A 179 -0.04 20.76 4.44
CA ARG A 179 -1.20 21.21 3.65
C ARG A 179 -2.16 20.06 3.42
N ASP A 180 -3.46 20.31 3.52
CA ASP A 180 -4.48 19.28 3.42
C ASP A 180 -4.74 18.74 2.00
N TYR A 181 -4.06 19.26 1.00
CA TYR A 181 -4.11 18.76 -0.36
C TYR A 181 -2.87 17.96 -0.80
N TYR A 182 -1.84 17.88 0.06
CA TYR A 182 -0.58 17.22 -0.26
C TYR A 182 -0.24 16.18 0.81
N SER A 183 -0.43 14.93 0.48
CA SER A 183 -0.05 13.82 1.35
C SER A 183 1.39 13.37 1.13
N HIS A 184 2.01 12.87 2.17
CA HIS A 184 3.37 12.40 2.19
C HIS A 184 3.48 11.15 3.05
N SER A 185 4.30 10.19 2.61
CA SER A 185 4.70 9.04 3.41
C SER A 185 6.17 9.16 3.75
N ALA A 186 6.51 8.90 5.00
CA ALA A 186 7.88 8.95 5.46
C ALA A 186 8.16 7.79 6.43
N ARG A 187 9.29 7.12 6.22
CA ARG A 187 9.76 6.07 7.11
C ARG A 187 10.23 6.70 8.43
N VAL A 188 9.95 6.02 9.53
CA VAL A 188 10.41 6.41 10.86
C VAL A 188 11.82 5.84 11.07
N ALA A 189 12.75 6.71 11.46
CA ALA A 189 14.11 6.31 11.82
C ALA A 189 14.24 5.95 13.28
N LYS A 190 13.47 6.61 14.16
CA LYS A 190 13.57 6.42 15.62
C LYS A 190 12.23 6.69 16.28
N VAL A 191 11.88 5.82 17.22
CA VAL A 191 10.86 6.05 18.24
C VAL A 191 11.58 6.34 19.55
N ASP A 192 11.32 7.51 20.13
CA ASP A 192 11.92 7.97 21.37
C ASP A 192 10.86 7.97 22.47
N LEU A 193 10.92 6.97 23.35
CA LEU A 193 9.92 6.79 24.40
C LEU A 193 10.05 7.81 25.52
N GLU A 194 11.27 8.32 25.79
CA GLU A 194 11.51 9.29 26.85
C GLU A 194 10.90 10.65 26.47
N ARG A 195 11.07 11.05 25.23
CA ARG A 195 10.52 12.29 24.68
C ARG A 195 9.09 12.15 24.14
N SER A 196 8.54 10.94 24.11
CA SER A 196 7.29 10.62 23.41
C SER A 196 7.29 11.15 21.96
N ALA A 197 8.37 10.90 21.24
CA ALA A 197 8.63 11.50 19.93
C ALA A 197 8.96 10.46 18.85
N ILE A 198 8.67 10.82 17.63
CA ILE A 198 9.04 10.07 16.41
C ILE A 198 9.96 10.95 15.58
N THR A 199 11.06 10.37 15.09
CA THR A 199 11.97 11.03 14.14
C THR A 199 11.87 10.33 12.79
N LEU A 200 11.63 11.09 11.73
CA LEU A 200 11.58 10.56 10.36
C LEU A 200 12.99 10.27 9.83
N ALA A 201 13.10 9.29 8.95
CA ALA A 201 14.37 8.92 8.31
C ALA A 201 14.87 10.01 7.35
N LYS A 202 13.95 10.76 6.77
CA LYS A 202 14.25 11.87 5.86
C LYS A 202 13.28 13.02 6.11
N GLY A 203 13.75 14.25 5.87
CA GLY A 203 12.91 15.45 5.94
C GLY A 203 11.77 15.42 4.94
N LEU A 204 10.68 16.07 5.30
CA LEU A 204 9.53 16.24 4.42
C LEU A 204 9.83 17.29 3.34
N ILE A 205 9.12 17.24 2.22
CA ILE A 205 9.26 18.24 1.13
C ILE A 205 8.92 19.65 1.62
N ASP A 206 7.94 19.75 2.49
CA ASP A 206 7.51 20.98 3.15
C ASP A 206 7.67 20.84 4.67
N GLU A 207 7.88 21.97 5.38
CA GLU A 207 7.91 21.99 6.83
C GLU A 207 6.61 21.44 7.41
N ALA A 208 6.69 20.60 8.44
CA ALA A 208 5.52 20.14 9.16
C ALA A 208 4.93 21.24 10.05
N HIS A 209 3.62 21.22 10.25
CA HIS A 209 2.90 22.11 11.16
C HIS A 209 2.27 21.33 12.30
N HIS A 210 2.04 21.98 13.44
CA HIS A 210 1.36 21.39 14.61
C HIS A 210 -0.01 20.83 14.24
N SER A 211 -0.47 19.87 15.00
CA SER A 211 -1.83 19.30 14.92
C SER A 211 -2.22 18.81 13.54
N ARG A 212 -1.25 18.44 12.72
CA ARG A 212 -1.52 17.85 11.42
C ARG A 212 -1.83 16.37 11.51
N ARG A 213 -2.61 15.91 10.54
CA ARG A 213 -3.17 14.56 10.53
C ARG A 213 -2.29 13.55 9.85
N PHE A 214 -2.21 12.36 10.45
CA PHE A 214 -1.47 11.23 9.93
C PHE A 214 -2.12 9.91 10.32
N TYR A 215 -1.70 8.83 9.69
CA TYR A 215 -1.82 7.48 10.20
C TYR A 215 -0.47 6.78 10.12
N ALA A 216 -0.26 5.82 11.00
CA ALA A 216 0.90 4.93 11.00
C ALA A 216 0.51 3.61 10.34
N HIS A 217 1.39 3.05 9.53
CA HIS A 217 1.15 1.76 8.87
C HIS A 217 2.42 0.94 8.72
N HIS A 218 2.28 -0.23 8.13
CA HIS A 218 3.35 -1.21 8.01
C HIS A 218 3.79 -1.77 9.37
N LEU A 219 2.80 -2.06 10.20
CA LEU A 219 2.95 -2.43 11.61
C LEU A 219 2.20 -3.72 11.89
N PRO A 220 2.86 -4.86 12.19
CA PRO A 220 2.16 -6.05 12.63
C PRO A 220 1.45 -5.83 13.97
N GLU A 221 1.90 -4.86 14.78
CA GLU A 221 1.28 -4.43 16.03
C GLU A 221 -0.15 -3.89 15.84
N GLU A 222 -0.48 -3.47 14.63
CA GLU A 222 -1.77 -2.88 14.26
C GLU A 222 -2.60 -3.79 13.35
N LEU A 223 -2.21 -5.05 13.19
CA LEU A 223 -3.00 -6.05 12.48
C LEU A 223 -4.04 -6.60 13.48
N ASP A 224 -5.16 -5.90 13.63
CA ASP A 224 -6.14 -6.14 14.69
C ASP A 224 -7.60 -6.31 14.22
N LEU A 225 -7.84 -6.26 12.89
CA LEU A 225 -9.14 -6.46 12.28
C LEU A 225 -9.13 -7.48 11.13
N PRO A 226 -10.25 -8.20 10.88
CA PRO A 226 -10.43 -9.00 9.68
C PRO A 226 -10.28 -8.17 8.40
N GLY A 227 -9.53 -8.70 7.43
CA GLY A 227 -9.24 -8.03 6.18
C GLY A 227 -8.00 -7.14 6.20
N GLU A 228 -7.31 -7.08 7.31
CA GLU A 228 -6.00 -6.42 7.38
C GLU A 228 -4.86 -7.36 7.03
N TRP A 229 -3.78 -6.79 6.50
CA TRP A 229 -2.59 -7.52 6.12
C TRP A 229 -1.31 -6.76 6.47
N TYR A 230 -0.22 -7.52 6.62
CA TYR A 230 1.13 -7.03 6.85
C TYR A 230 2.12 -7.84 6.03
N LEU A 231 3.08 -7.17 5.38
CA LEU A 231 4.19 -7.82 4.69
C LEU A 231 5.49 -7.62 5.46
N HIS A 232 6.04 -8.69 6.01
CA HIS A 232 7.39 -8.68 6.56
C HIS A 232 8.40 -8.69 5.41
N ARG A 233 8.84 -7.51 4.97
CA ARG A 233 9.59 -7.28 3.72
C ARG A 233 10.96 -7.97 3.70
N LYS A 234 11.58 -8.11 4.85
CA LYS A 234 12.92 -8.72 4.96
C LYS A 234 12.96 -10.17 4.47
N ASN A 235 11.92 -10.94 4.70
CA ASN A 235 11.84 -12.35 4.29
C ASN A 235 10.64 -12.67 3.39
N GLY A 236 9.85 -11.67 2.97
CA GLY A 236 8.73 -11.88 2.04
C GLY A 236 7.50 -12.54 2.65
N LEU A 237 7.39 -12.59 3.97
CA LEU A 237 6.26 -13.23 4.63
C LEU A 237 5.04 -12.30 4.65
N LEU A 238 4.04 -12.61 3.83
CA LEU A 238 2.76 -11.91 3.81
C LEU A 238 1.83 -12.51 4.86
N CYS A 239 1.44 -11.73 5.85
CA CYS A 239 0.52 -12.09 6.90
C CYS A 239 -0.83 -11.40 6.69
N LEU A 240 -1.91 -12.16 6.81
CA LEU A 240 -3.27 -11.72 6.54
C LEU A 240 -4.20 -12.23 7.66
N TRP A 241 -5.05 -11.37 8.21
CA TRP A 241 -6.25 -11.80 8.89
C TRP A 241 -7.36 -11.95 7.85
N PRO A 242 -7.75 -13.20 7.48
CA PRO A 242 -8.73 -13.38 6.41
C PRO A 242 -10.02 -12.60 6.69
N PRO A 243 -10.63 -11.98 5.67
CA PRO A 243 -11.93 -11.35 5.81
C PRO A 243 -13.00 -12.33 6.29
N GLU A 244 -13.99 -11.84 7.00
CA GLU A 244 -15.13 -12.66 7.41
C GLU A 244 -16.01 -13.04 6.23
N GLY A 245 -16.58 -14.23 6.28
CA GLY A 245 -17.46 -14.78 5.26
C GLY A 245 -16.69 -15.51 4.12
N SER A 246 -17.45 -16.03 3.18
CA SER A 246 -16.96 -16.86 2.07
C SER A 246 -17.21 -16.23 0.69
N ALA A 247 -16.99 -14.91 0.57
CA ALA A 247 -17.23 -14.21 -0.70
C ALA A 247 -16.20 -14.57 -1.79
N SER A 248 -15.03 -15.09 -1.40
CA SER A 248 -13.98 -15.60 -2.27
C SER A 248 -13.16 -16.65 -1.52
N ASP A 249 -12.55 -17.57 -2.26
CA ASP A 249 -11.58 -18.55 -1.75
C ASP A 249 -10.13 -18.14 -2.03
N HIS A 250 -9.94 -16.96 -2.60
CA HIS A 250 -8.62 -16.44 -2.96
C HIS A 250 -8.52 -14.93 -2.75
N VAL A 251 -7.30 -14.47 -2.64
CA VAL A 251 -6.90 -13.07 -2.70
C VAL A 251 -6.12 -12.81 -3.99
N MET A 252 -6.12 -11.56 -4.44
CA MET A 252 -5.34 -11.11 -5.57
C MET A 252 -4.32 -10.07 -5.11
N LEU A 253 -3.06 -10.28 -5.44
CA LEU A 253 -1.97 -9.35 -5.18
C LEU A 253 -1.63 -8.57 -6.45
N SER A 254 -1.52 -7.26 -6.36
CA SER A 254 -1.04 -6.42 -7.47
C SER A 254 0.38 -6.84 -7.87
N ARG A 255 0.60 -6.95 -9.19
CA ARG A 255 1.90 -7.33 -9.76
C ARG A 255 2.41 -6.32 -10.76
N LEU A 256 1.50 -5.70 -11.50
CA LEU A 256 1.86 -4.90 -12.65
C LEU A 256 2.52 -3.59 -12.19
N ASP A 257 3.73 -3.31 -12.69
CA ASP A 257 4.49 -2.10 -12.38
C ASP A 257 4.01 -0.86 -13.15
N GLY A 258 2.89 -0.97 -13.85
CA GLY A 258 2.32 0.09 -14.67
C GLY A 258 0.80 0.05 -14.70
N PRO A 259 0.16 0.93 -15.48
CA PRO A 259 -1.28 0.89 -15.67
C PRO A 259 -1.70 -0.39 -16.40
N LEU A 260 -2.91 -0.88 -16.13
CA LEU A 260 -3.47 -2.02 -16.87
C LEU A 260 -3.60 -1.71 -18.36
N VAL A 261 -4.03 -0.49 -18.69
CA VAL A 261 -4.16 0.00 -20.07
C VAL A 261 -3.47 1.35 -20.16
N ARG A 262 -2.68 1.53 -21.22
CA ARG A 262 -2.03 2.80 -21.55
C ARG A 262 -2.41 3.20 -22.97
N ILE A 263 -2.76 4.47 -23.15
CA ILE A 263 -3.06 5.08 -24.44
C ILE A 263 -2.09 6.24 -24.60
N ASP A 264 -1.22 6.18 -25.61
CA ASP A 264 -0.20 7.19 -25.92
C ASP A 264 -0.54 7.98 -27.18
#